data_558ecc1ba5f6924b2afec13e6edb2929
#
_entry.id   558ecc1ba5f6924b2afec13e6edb2929
#
_cell.length_a   1.000
_cell.length_b   1.000
_cell.length_c   1.000
_cell.angle_alpha   90.00
_cell.angle_beta   90.00
_cell.angle_gamma   90.00
#
_symmetry.space_group_name_H-M   'P 1'
#
loop_
_entity.id
_entity.type
_entity.pdbx_description
1 polymer ?
#
loop_
_entity_poly.entity_id
_entity_poly.type
_entity_poly.pdbx_seq_one_letter_code
_entity_poly.pdbx_strand_id
1 'polypeptide(L)'
;MIDNVNHTASSRDVVERLRMEIDAIDDNVIRLLEKRFALSRAIGEEKKKEKREVKDGKRETFILEKIEKLAPEYNGEIALLYARLFELSRGLQA
;
A
#
# COMPACT_ATOMS: atom_id res chain seq x y z
N MET A 1 22.89 -30.82 26.97
CA MET A 1 22.58 -30.18 26.81
C MET A 1 22.19 -29.23 26.55
N ILE A 2 22.34 -29.00 26.62
CA ILE A 2 22.02 -28.20 26.51
C ILE A 2 21.57 -27.32 26.14
N ASP A 3 21.70 -27.05 26.27
CA ASP A 3 21.27 -26.25 26.03
C ASP A 3 20.51 -25.55 25.87
N ASN A 4 20.22 -25.33 26.12
CA ASN A 4 19.35 -24.84 26.10
C ASN A 4 19.05 -23.74 26.36
N VAL A 5 19.24 -23.82 26.81
CA VAL A 5 19.34 -22.64 27.49
C VAL A 5 19.19 -21.44 26.67
N ASN A 6 19.70 -21.54 25.62
CA ASN A 6 19.68 -20.49 24.69
C ASN A 6 18.50 -20.37 23.95
N HIS A 7 17.41 -20.74 24.54
CA HIS A 7 16.17 -20.66 23.85
C HIS A 7 15.56 -19.28 23.89
N THR A 8 16.17 -18.37 24.63
CA THR A 8 15.78 -16.97 24.58
C THR A 8 16.41 -16.36 23.34
N ALA A 9 15.61 -15.98 22.39
CA ALA A 9 16.11 -15.35 21.18
C ALA A 9 16.74 -14.00 21.53
N SER A 10 17.86 -13.68 20.90
CA SER A 10 18.47 -12.36 21.04
C SER A 10 17.58 -11.33 20.34
N SER A 11 17.77 -10.05 20.68
CA SER A 11 17.07 -8.95 19.99
C SER A 11 17.35 -8.98 18.49
N ARG A 12 18.58 -9.37 18.11
CA ARG A 12 18.96 -9.51 16.72
C ARG A 12 18.13 -10.57 16.02
N ASP A 13 17.93 -11.72 16.66
CA ASP A 13 17.13 -12.81 16.10
C ASP A 13 15.66 -12.42 15.99
N VAL A 14 15.15 -11.69 16.95
CA VAL A 14 13.78 -11.20 16.93
C VAL A 14 13.60 -10.21 15.77
N VAL A 15 14.55 -9.29 15.59
CA VAL A 15 14.50 -8.32 14.49
C VAL A 15 14.49 -9.03 13.14
N GLU A 16 15.36 -10.02 12.97
CA GLU A 16 15.41 -10.75 11.70
C GLU A 16 14.11 -11.51 11.42
N ARG A 17 13.51 -12.10 12.45
CA ARG A 17 12.23 -12.77 12.28
C ARG A 17 11.12 -11.79 11.86
N LEU A 18 11.09 -10.63 12.51
CA LEU A 18 10.10 -9.59 12.18
C LEU A 18 10.31 -9.07 10.76
N ARG A 19 11.57 -8.92 10.33
CA ARG A 19 11.86 -8.51 8.96
C ARG A 19 11.39 -9.53 7.94
N MET A 20 11.49 -10.80 8.24
CA MET A 20 10.98 -11.85 7.37
C MET A 20 9.47 -11.75 7.21
N GLU A 21 8.76 -11.38 8.29
CA GLU A 21 7.32 -11.15 8.22
C GLU A 21 7.00 -9.94 7.34
N ILE A 22 7.79 -8.87 7.46
CA ILE A 22 7.64 -7.69 6.60
C ILE A 22 7.91 -8.06 5.15
N ASP A 23 8.94 -8.85 4.87
CA ASP A 23 9.27 -9.26 3.51
C ASP A 23 8.10 -9.99 2.85
N ALA A 24 7.43 -10.86 3.59
CA ALA A 24 6.26 -11.57 3.08
C ALA A 24 5.10 -10.61 2.78
N ILE A 25 4.90 -9.62 3.64
CA ILE A 25 3.90 -8.56 3.41
C ILE A 25 4.27 -7.75 2.18
N ASP A 26 5.55 -7.37 2.05
CA ASP A 26 6.01 -6.57 0.92
C ASP A 26 5.79 -7.26 -0.42
N ASP A 27 6.00 -8.58 -0.47
CA ASP A 27 5.71 -9.33 -1.69
C ASP A 27 4.26 -9.14 -2.13
N ASN A 28 3.34 -9.16 -1.19
CA ASN A 28 1.93 -8.94 -1.47
C ASN A 28 1.64 -7.50 -1.84
N VAL A 29 2.24 -6.55 -1.12
CA VAL A 29 2.07 -5.11 -1.40
C VAL A 29 2.53 -4.79 -2.81
N ILE A 30 3.71 -5.29 -3.20
CA ILE A 30 4.26 -5.05 -4.55
C ILE A 30 3.31 -5.58 -5.62
N ARG A 31 2.81 -6.81 -5.47
CA ARG A 31 1.88 -7.40 -6.43
C ARG A 31 0.57 -6.63 -6.51
N LEU A 32 0.05 -6.18 -5.36
CA LEU A 32 -1.18 -5.42 -5.31
C LEU A 32 -1.02 -4.03 -5.92
N LEU A 33 0.13 -3.40 -5.71
CA LEU A 33 0.44 -2.11 -6.33
C LEU A 33 0.53 -2.25 -7.85
N GLU A 34 1.18 -3.29 -8.34
CA GLU A 34 1.27 -3.54 -9.77
C GLU A 34 -0.13 -3.68 -10.38
N LYS A 35 -0.98 -4.46 -9.73
CA LYS A 35 -2.37 -4.64 -10.17
C LYS A 35 -3.14 -3.32 -10.13
N ARG A 36 -2.95 -2.54 -9.07
CA ARG A 36 -3.62 -1.25 -8.92
C ARG A 36 -3.21 -0.26 -10.01
N PHE A 37 -1.92 -0.22 -10.35
CA PHE A 37 -1.42 0.64 -11.42
C PHE A 37 -1.94 0.20 -12.79
N ALA A 38 -2.01 -1.09 -13.05
CA ALA A 38 -2.59 -1.59 -14.30
C ALA A 38 -4.06 -1.17 -14.43
N LEU A 39 -4.82 -1.25 -13.34
CA LEU A 39 -6.22 -0.80 -13.32
C LEU A 39 -6.33 0.71 -13.50
N SER A 40 -5.42 1.49 -12.90
CA SER A 40 -5.39 2.95 -13.10
C SER A 40 -5.19 3.30 -14.57
N ARG A 41 -4.28 2.58 -15.23
CA ARG A 41 -4.04 2.80 -16.67
C ARG A 41 -5.28 2.46 -17.49
N ALA A 42 -5.95 1.36 -17.18
CA ALA A 42 -7.19 0.97 -17.86
C ALA A 42 -8.30 2.01 -17.65
N ILE A 43 -8.43 2.54 -16.44
CA ILE A 43 -9.38 3.61 -16.14
C ILE A 43 -9.06 4.85 -16.99
N GLY A 44 -7.78 5.18 -17.12
CA GLY A 44 -7.35 6.31 -17.94
C GLY A 44 -7.79 6.17 -19.39
N GLU A 45 -7.67 4.97 -19.96
CA GLU A 45 -8.11 4.70 -21.31
C GLU A 45 -9.63 4.91 -21.48
N GLU A 46 -10.41 4.44 -20.50
CA GLU A 46 -11.86 4.63 -20.53
C GLU A 46 -12.25 6.11 -20.36
N LYS A 47 -11.57 6.84 -19.48
CA LYS A 47 -11.81 8.27 -19.29
C LYS A 47 -11.52 9.07 -20.56
N LYS A 48 -10.48 8.70 -21.31
CA LYS A 48 -10.16 9.34 -22.58
C LYS A 48 -11.30 9.17 -23.59
N LYS A 49 -11.88 7.98 -23.66
CA LYS A 49 -13.01 7.70 -24.54
C LYS A 49 -14.21 8.58 -24.21
N GLU A 50 -14.44 8.83 -22.92
CA GLU A 50 -15.57 9.65 -22.46
C GLU A 50 -15.22 11.13 -22.30
N LYS A 51 -13.96 11.50 -22.56
CA LYS A 51 -13.45 12.86 -22.36
C LYS A 51 -13.61 13.33 -20.91
N ARG A 52 -13.43 12.39 -19.94
CA ARG A 52 -13.54 12.69 -18.53
C ARG A 52 -12.20 13.14 -17.97
N GLU A 53 -12.28 13.94 -16.90
CA GLU A 53 -11.06 14.40 -16.23
C GLU A 53 -10.36 13.26 -15.48
N VAL A 54 -9.04 13.30 -15.47
CA VAL A 54 -8.22 12.32 -14.78
C VAL A 54 -8.39 12.42 -13.26
N LYS A 55 -8.38 13.64 -12.72
CA LYS A 55 -8.51 13.85 -11.30
C LYS A 55 -9.94 13.62 -10.83
N ASP A 56 -10.12 12.80 -9.82
CA ASP A 56 -11.41 12.53 -9.22
C ASP A 56 -11.32 12.76 -7.71
N GLY A 57 -11.61 13.98 -7.29
CA GLY A 57 -11.52 14.39 -5.90
C GLY A 57 -12.48 13.65 -4.99
N LYS A 58 -13.65 13.32 -5.48
CA LYS A 58 -14.62 12.55 -4.69
C LYS A 58 -14.12 11.13 -4.43
N ARG A 59 -13.50 10.53 -5.43
CA ARG A 59 -12.93 9.19 -5.28
C ARG A 59 -11.78 9.18 -4.29
N GLU A 60 -10.90 10.18 -4.37
CA GLU A 60 -9.77 10.29 -3.47
C GLU A 60 -10.22 10.52 -2.03
N THR A 61 -11.22 11.38 -1.83
CA THR A 61 -11.80 11.62 -0.50
C THR A 61 -12.43 10.34 0.07
N PHE A 62 -13.16 9.60 -0.75
CA PHE A 62 -13.75 8.33 -0.37
C PHE A 62 -12.69 7.36 0.16
N ILE A 63 -11.56 7.27 -0.54
CA ILE A 63 -10.47 6.37 -0.14
C ILE A 63 -9.84 6.83 1.16
N LEU A 64 -9.61 8.13 1.36
CA LEU A 64 -9.05 8.67 2.60
C LEU A 64 -9.95 8.39 3.79
N GLU A 65 -11.25 8.53 3.64
CA GLU A 65 -12.20 8.20 4.68
C GLU A 65 -12.20 6.71 5.02
N LYS A 66 -12.05 5.88 3.99
CA LYS A 66 -11.96 4.44 4.15
C LYS A 66 -10.70 4.05 4.92
N ILE A 67 -9.58 4.70 4.66
CA ILE A 67 -8.32 4.46 5.39
C ILE A 67 -8.53 4.75 6.87
N GLU A 68 -9.18 5.85 7.20
CA GLU A 68 -9.45 6.23 8.58
C GLU A 68 -10.28 5.17 9.30
N LYS A 69 -11.25 4.60 8.63
CA LYS A 69 -12.10 3.56 9.20
C LYS A 69 -11.39 2.22 9.35
N LEU A 70 -10.62 1.82 8.34
CA LEU A 70 -9.98 0.50 8.33
C LEU A 70 -8.71 0.44 9.16
N ALA A 71 -7.99 1.54 9.25
CA ALA A 71 -6.70 1.58 9.92
C ALA A 71 -6.55 2.85 10.76
N PRO A 72 -7.37 3.02 11.80
CA PRO A 72 -7.35 4.26 12.59
C PRO A 72 -6.01 4.53 13.24
N GLU A 73 -5.29 3.49 13.65
CA GLU A 73 -3.99 3.65 14.31
C GLU A 73 -2.91 4.18 13.37
N TYR A 74 -2.91 3.71 12.13
CA TYR A 74 -1.91 4.08 11.14
C TYR A 74 -2.47 4.95 10.02
N ASN A 75 -3.59 5.60 10.27
CA ASN A 75 -4.26 6.43 9.29
C ASN A 75 -3.34 7.51 8.70
N GLY A 76 -2.56 8.19 9.54
CA GLY A 76 -1.65 9.24 9.07
C GLY A 76 -0.62 8.72 8.09
N GLU A 77 0.04 7.63 8.44
CA GLU A 77 1.09 7.03 7.60
C GLU A 77 0.50 6.51 6.29
N ILE A 78 -0.62 5.81 6.36
CA ILE A 78 -1.25 5.25 5.16
C ILE A 78 -1.79 6.36 4.27
N ALA A 79 -2.36 7.41 4.84
CA ALA A 79 -2.86 8.54 4.06
C ALA A 79 -1.74 9.25 3.30
N LEU A 80 -0.56 9.38 3.92
CA LEU A 80 0.61 9.95 3.22
C LEU A 80 1.04 9.09 2.04
N LEU A 81 1.06 7.77 2.20
CA LEU A 81 1.37 6.86 1.11
C LEU A 81 0.33 6.97 0.00
N TYR A 82 -0.94 7.05 0.36
CA TYR A 82 -2.01 7.16 -0.63
C TYR A 82 -2.01 8.49 -1.36
N ALA A 83 -1.58 9.58 -0.71
CA ALA A 83 -1.43 10.86 -1.40
C ALA A 83 -0.47 10.71 -2.59
N ARG A 84 0.63 9.98 -2.38
CA ARG A 84 1.59 9.70 -3.45
C ARG A 84 1.01 8.73 -4.49
N LEU A 85 0.29 7.72 -4.04
CA LEU A 85 -0.39 6.79 -4.94
C LEU A 85 -1.39 7.52 -5.85
N PHE A 86 -2.12 8.48 -5.32
CA PHE A 86 -3.05 9.28 -6.12
C PHE A 86 -2.32 10.04 -7.22
N GLU A 87 -1.19 10.66 -6.90
CA GLU A 87 -0.37 11.36 -7.89
C GLU A 87 0.10 10.41 -9.00
N LEU A 88 0.64 9.26 -8.61
CA LEU A 88 1.12 8.27 -9.56
C LEU A 88 -0.01 7.71 -10.42
N SER A 89 -1.17 7.45 -9.82
CA SER A 89 -2.35 6.96 -10.54
C SER A 89 -2.84 7.98 -11.57
N ARG A 90 -2.87 9.26 -11.19
CA ARG A 90 -3.25 10.32 -12.13
C ARG A 90 -2.28 10.38 -13.31
N GLY A 91 -0.98 10.22 -13.05
CA GLY A 91 0.03 10.16 -14.11
C GLY A 91 -0.20 9.01 -15.07
N LEU A 92 -0.57 7.84 -14.56
CA LEU A 92 -0.86 6.67 -15.38
C LEU A 92 -2.15 6.80 -16.18
N GLN A 93 -3.09 7.59 -15.69
CA GLN A 93 -4.37 7.85 -16.39
C GLN A 93 -4.26 8.91 -17.47
N ALA A 94 -3.24 9.75 -17.39
CA ALA A 94 -3.08 10.90 -18.31
C ALA A 94 -2.73 10.51 -19.75
#